data_28fc5739eed0517d1529bc880041e24e
#
_entry.id   28fc5739eed0517d1529bc880041e24e
#
_cell.length_a   1.000
_cell.length_b   1.000
_cell.length_c   1.000
_cell.angle_alpha   90.00
_cell.angle_beta   90.00
_cell.angle_gamma   90.00
#
_symmetry.space_group_name_H-M   'P 1'
#
loop_
_entity.id
_entity.type
_entity.pdbx_description
1 polymer ?
#
loop_
_entity_poly.entity_id
_entity_poly.type
_entity_poly.pdbx_seq_one_letter_code
_entity_poly.pdbx_strand_id
1 'polypeptide(L)'
;MIFETIITTVDNTSNYHVAPMGIEMIDDEILLKPFKPSQTLENIVKTKKAILNITDDVTVFAGCVTGRKNFEMVPLENKIHYRLKRVLSYSVLSLIEHNDDETRPKLRM
;
A
#
# COMPACT_ATOMS: atom_id res chain seq x y z
N MET A 1 -7.63 -15.62 4.97
CA MET A 1 -7.51 -14.69 6.12
C MET A 1 -7.14 -13.31 5.62
N ILE A 2 -7.82 -12.29 6.13
CA ILE A 2 -7.59 -10.89 5.75
C ILE A 2 -6.82 -10.21 6.86
N PHE A 3 -5.72 -9.54 6.51
CA PHE A 3 -4.90 -8.77 7.45
C PHE A 3 -5.06 -7.28 7.15
N GLU A 4 -5.25 -6.48 8.22
CA GLU A 4 -5.27 -5.03 8.08
C GLU A 4 -3.84 -4.50 8.09
N THR A 5 -3.49 -3.74 7.05
CA THR A 5 -2.14 -3.23 6.83
C THR A 5 -2.17 -1.80 6.36
N ILE A 6 -0.99 -1.20 6.23
CA ILE A 6 -0.82 0.10 5.60
C ILE A 6 0.00 -0.11 4.32
N ILE A 7 -0.53 0.32 3.20
CA ILE A 7 0.16 0.27 1.91
C ILE A 7 0.68 1.66 1.57
N THR A 8 1.97 1.76 1.29
CA THR A 8 2.55 3.00 0.79
C THR A 8 2.95 2.81 -0.67
N THR A 9 2.64 3.81 -1.48
CA THR A 9 2.93 3.82 -2.91
C THR A 9 3.47 5.19 -3.29
N VAL A 10 4.01 5.30 -4.48
CA VAL A 10 4.42 6.61 -5.03
C VAL A 10 3.77 6.80 -6.39
N ASP A 11 3.54 8.06 -6.74
CA ASP A 11 3.08 8.42 -8.07
C ASP A 11 4.29 8.66 -8.99
N ASN A 12 4.03 9.08 -10.24
CA ASN A 12 5.08 9.31 -11.22
C ASN A 12 5.90 10.58 -10.95
N THR A 13 5.53 11.36 -9.94
CA THR A 13 6.30 12.55 -9.52
C THR A 13 7.01 12.32 -8.17
N SER A 14 7.09 11.07 -7.73
CA SER A 14 7.74 10.65 -6.49
C SER A 14 7.05 11.13 -5.21
N ASN A 15 5.78 11.53 -5.30
CA ASN A 15 4.98 11.82 -4.13
C ASN A 15 4.44 10.50 -3.54
N TYR A 16 4.61 10.30 -2.25
CA TYR A 16 4.12 9.09 -1.62
C TYR A 16 2.65 9.24 -1.20
N HIS A 17 1.96 8.11 -1.15
CA HIS A 17 0.58 7.99 -0.70
C HIS A 17 0.49 6.87 0.32
N VAL A 18 -0.21 7.10 1.41
CA VAL A 18 -0.36 6.16 2.53
C VAL A 18 -1.83 5.80 2.66
N ALA A 19 -2.15 4.52 2.63
CA ALA A 19 -3.53 4.07 2.74
C ALA A 19 -3.65 2.79 3.56
N PRO A 20 -4.69 2.69 4.42
CA PRO A 20 -4.98 1.41 5.07
C PRO A 20 -5.59 0.45 4.06
N MET A 21 -5.26 -0.81 4.16
CA MET A 21 -5.80 -1.81 3.25
C MET A 21 -5.77 -3.19 3.86
N GLY A 22 -6.88 -3.91 3.74
CA GLY A 22 -6.90 -5.33 4.05
C GLY A 22 -6.24 -6.10 2.93
N ILE A 23 -5.37 -7.03 3.28
CA ILE A 23 -4.73 -7.90 2.32
C ILE A 23 -5.15 -9.34 2.58
N GLU A 24 -5.14 -10.14 1.52
CA GLU A 24 -5.37 -11.57 1.62
C GLU A 24 -4.11 -12.30 1.16
N MET A 25 -3.64 -13.24 1.96
CA MET A 25 -2.46 -14.05 1.59
C MET A 25 -2.93 -15.36 1.02
N ILE A 26 -2.49 -15.66 -0.22
CA ILE A 26 -2.83 -16.91 -0.92
C ILE A 26 -1.50 -17.49 -1.39
N ASP A 27 -1.12 -18.63 -0.81
CA ASP A 27 0.19 -19.23 -1.03
C ASP A 27 1.29 -18.21 -0.68
N ASP A 28 2.20 -17.92 -1.58
CA ASP A 28 3.27 -16.94 -1.35
C ASP A 28 2.95 -15.57 -1.96
N GLU A 29 1.69 -15.35 -2.33
CA GLU A 29 1.27 -14.12 -2.99
C GLU A 29 0.33 -13.32 -2.10
N ILE A 30 0.25 -12.01 -2.38
CA ILE A 30 -0.61 -11.08 -1.67
C ILE A 30 -1.65 -10.55 -2.65
N LEU A 31 -2.90 -10.60 -2.24
CA LEU A 31 -4.02 -10.09 -3.02
C LEU A 31 -4.54 -8.81 -2.40
N LEU A 32 -4.56 -7.74 -3.21
CA LEU A 32 -5.12 -6.44 -2.85
C LEU A 32 -6.39 -6.22 -3.67
N LYS A 33 -7.44 -5.70 -3.01
CA LYS A 33 -8.72 -5.40 -3.67
C LYS A 33 -9.16 -3.98 -3.34
N PRO A 34 -8.49 -2.96 -3.89
CA PRO A 34 -8.89 -1.57 -3.63
C PRO A 34 -10.24 -1.25 -4.29
N PHE A 35 -11.04 -0.41 -3.64
CA PHE A 35 -12.25 0.13 -4.26
C PHE A 35 -11.89 1.31 -5.15
N LYS A 36 -12.53 1.41 -6.31
CA LYS A 36 -12.41 2.60 -7.17
C LYS A 36 -13.31 3.73 -6.67
N PRO A 37 -12.85 4.98 -6.78
CA PRO A 37 -11.53 5.43 -7.24
C PRO A 37 -10.47 5.23 -6.16
N SER A 38 -9.22 4.96 -6.56
CA SER A 38 -8.15 4.68 -5.61
C SER A 38 -6.81 5.20 -6.13
N GLN A 39 -6.19 6.10 -5.37
CA GLN A 39 -4.85 6.58 -5.68
C GLN A 39 -3.83 5.45 -5.54
N THR A 40 -4.01 4.56 -4.57
CA THR A 40 -3.16 3.38 -4.39
C THR A 40 -3.18 2.51 -5.64
N LEU A 41 -4.37 2.24 -6.17
CA LEU A 41 -4.53 1.46 -7.40
C LEU A 41 -3.78 2.10 -8.57
N GLU A 42 -3.99 3.40 -8.78
CA GLU A 42 -3.33 4.12 -9.86
C GLU A 42 -1.81 4.06 -9.74
N ASN A 43 -1.30 4.27 -8.54
CA ASN A 43 0.14 4.23 -8.29
C ASN A 43 0.73 2.85 -8.56
N ILE A 44 0.06 1.79 -8.10
CA ILE A 44 0.54 0.43 -8.31
C ILE A 44 0.54 0.06 -9.79
N VAL A 45 -0.50 0.42 -10.52
CA VAL A 45 -0.58 0.13 -11.96
C VAL A 45 0.53 0.83 -12.72
N LYS A 46 0.86 2.07 -12.33
CA LYS A 46 1.92 2.84 -13.00
C LYS A 46 3.33 2.40 -12.62
N THR A 47 3.59 2.22 -11.33
CA THR A 47 4.94 1.93 -10.84
C THR A 47 5.24 0.44 -10.72
N LYS A 48 4.22 -0.41 -10.71
CA LYS A 48 4.32 -1.86 -10.53
C LYS A 48 4.87 -2.26 -9.16
N LYS A 49 4.85 -1.35 -8.19
CA LYS A 49 5.41 -1.57 -6.86
C LYS A 49 4.49 -0.99 -5.78
N ALA A 50 4.54 -1.62 -4.61
CA ALA A 50 3.92 -1.11 -3.40
C ALA A 50 4.76 -1.56 -2.20
N ILE A 51 4.67 -0.82 -1.10
CA ILE A 51 5.34 -1.20 0.13
C ILE A 51 4.27 -1.60 1.13
N LEU A 52 4.36 -2.84 1.60
CA LEU A 52 3.47 -3.36 2.64
C LEU A 52 4.09 -3.04 3.99
N ASN A 53 3.37 -2.30 4.82
CA ASN A 53 3.80 -1.96 6.17
C ASN A 53 2.92 -2.69 7.17
N ILE A 54 3.52 -3.47 8.06
CA ILE A 54 2.83 -4.14 9.14
C ILE A 54 3.06 -3.30 10.39
N THR A 55 1.99 -2.76 10.94
CA THR A 55 2.06 -1.90 12.13
C THR A 55 0.88 -2.17 13.05
N ASP A 56 1.12 -2.02 14.35
CA ASP A 56 0.07 -2.06 15.37
C ASP A 56 -0.26 -0.65 15.89
N ASP A 57 0.30 0.38 15.27
CA ASP A 57 0.08 1.76 15.68
C ASP A 57 -1.29 2.25 15.20
N VAL A 58 -2.25 2.27 16.11
CA VAL A 58 -3.62 2.69 15.80
C VAL A 58 -3.71 4.15 15.35
N THR A 59 -2.74 4.99 15.71
CA THR A 59 -2.75 6.40 15.29
C THR A 59 -2.52 6.55 13.79
N VAL A 60 -1.80 5.61 13.18
CA VAL A 60 -1.60 5.61 11.72
C VAL A 60 -2.92 5.34 11.01
N PHE A 61 -3.67 4.32 11.47
CA PHE A 61 -4.98 3.99 10.90
C PHE A 61 -5.97 5.13 11.10
N ALA A 62 -6.01 5.70 12.30
CA ALA A 62 -6.88 6.84 12.59
C ALA A 62 -6.52 8.04 11.72
N GLY A 63 -5.23 8.30 11.50
CA GLY A 63 -4.77 9.38 10.63
C GLY A 63 -5.23 9.21 9.19
N CYS A 64 -5.21 7.97 8.68
CA CYS A 64 -5.70 7.68 7.33
C CYS A 64 -7.19 7.95 7.20
N VAL A 65 -7.99 7.59 8.21
CA VAL A 65 -9.45 7.80 8.21
C VAL A 65 -9.80 9.28 8.31
N THR A 66 -9.09 10.03 9.17
CA THR A 66 -9.40 11.44 9.42
C THR A 66 -8.71 12.39 8.46
N GLY A 67 -7.83 11.90 7.59
CA GLY A 67 -7.06 12.74 6.68
C GLY A 67 -5.85 13.40 7.33
N ARG A 68 -5.54 13.11 8.58
CA ARG A 68 -4.36 13.65 9.28
C ARG A 68 -3.14 12.80 8.99
N LYS A 69 -2.65 12.86 7.75
CA LYS A 69 -1.58 11.98 7.27
C LYS A 69 -0.19 12.57 7.49
N ASN A 70 0.10 12.92 8.74
CA ASN A 70 1.38 13.49 9.18
C ASN A 70 2.31 12.38 9.67
N PHE A 71 2.59 11.42 8.82
CA PHE A 71 3.40 10.26 9.20
C PHE A 71 4.87 10.50 8.90
N GLU A 72 5.73 10.00 9.78
CA GLU A 72 7.17 9.97 9.50
C GLU A 72 7.44 8.84 8.52
N MET A 73 8.09 9.16 7.41
CA MET A 73 8.41 8.22 6.34
C MET A 73 9.91 8.06 6.22
N VAL A 74 10.33 6.87 5.82
CA VAL A 74 11.74 6.55 5.58
C VAL A 74 11.87 6.09 4.13
N PRO A 75 12.77 6.71 3.34
CA PRO A 75 13.01 6.24 1.98
C PRO A 75 13.70 4.88 1.99
N LEU A 76 13.35 4.03 1.03
CA LEU A 76 14.04 2.77 0.82
C LEU A 76 15.37 3.00 0.08
N GLU A 77 16.15 1.93 -0.08
CA GLU A 77 17.47 2.01 -0.72
C GLU A 77 17.42 2.60 -2.13
N ASN A 78 16.34 2.35 -2.87
CA ASN A 78 16.16 2.90 -4.22
C ASN A 78 15.86 4.40 -4.21
N LYS A 79 15.57 4.98 -3.06
CA LYS A 79 15.22 6.40 -2.86
C LYS A 79 13.99 6.85 -3.67
N ILE A 80 13.20 5.91 -4.16
CA ILE A 80 11.97 6.18 -4.91
C ILE A 80 10.76 5.87 -4.04
N HIS A 81 10.79 4.72 -3.35
CA HIS A 81 9.70 4.27 -2.51
C HIS A 81 9.97 4.57 -1.05
N TYR A 82 8.89 4.62 -0.25
CA TYR A 82 8.95 4.99 1.17
C TYR A 82 8.19 3.96 1.99
N ARG A 83 8.62 3.79 3.23
CA ARG A 83 7.89 3.03 4.24
C ARG A 83 7.62 3.91 5.44
N LEU A 84 6.68 3.51 6.28
CA LEU A 84 6.50 4.16 7.57
C LEU A 84 7.76 3.96 8.41
N LYS A 85 8.12 4.97 9.20
CA LYS A 85 9.29 4.87 10.07
C LYS A 85 9.09 3.82 11.16
N ARG A 86 7.90 3.79 11.78
CA ARG A 86 7.59 2.86 12.88
C ARG A 86 6.74 1.71 12.35
N VAL A 87 7.39 0.61 12.03
CA VAL A 87 6.71 -0.60 11.56
C VAL A 87 7.28 -1.80 12.31
N LEU A 88 6.44 -2.83 12.44
CA LEU A 88 6.90 -4.14 12.93
C LEU A 88 7.72 -4.83 11.84
N SER A 89 7.28 -4.70 10.59
CA SER A 89 7.99 -5.21 9.43
C SER A 89 7.48 -4.50 8.18
N TYR A 90 8.23 -4.59 7.09
CA TYR A 90 7.78 -4.13 5.79
C TYR A 90 8.26 -5.06 4.69
N SER A 91 7.55 -5.07 3.57
CA SER A 91 7.89 -5.86 2.39
C SER A 91 7.71 -5.03 1.13
N VAL A 92 8.61 -5.20 0.18
CA VAL A 92 8.47 -4.60 -1.15
C VAL A 92 7.68 -5.57 -2.02
N LEU A 93 6.55 -5.11 -2.54
CA LEU A 93 5.68 -5.91 -3.39
C LEU A 93 5.83 -5.49 -4.85
N SER A 94 5.88 -6.46 -5.74
CA SER A 94 5.90 -6.23 -7.19
C SER A 94 4.61 -6.76 -7.80
N LEU A 95 4.01 -5.98 -8.70
CA LEU A 95 2.75 -6.35 -9.34
C LEU A 95 2.97 -7.56 -10.27
N ILE A 96 2.20 -8.63 -10.05
CA ILE A 96 2.22 -9.84 -10.88
C ILE A 96 1.09 -9.77 -11.90
N GLU A 97 -0.11 -9.46 -11.45
CA GLU A 97 -1.30 -9.48 -12.30
C GLU A 97 -2.30 -8.44 -11.82
N HIS A 98 -2.92 -7.76 -12.76
CA HIS A 98 -3.97 -6.79 -12.50
C HIS A 98 -5.24 -7.23 -13.22
N ASN A 99 -6.27 -7.58 -12.45
CA ASN A 99 -7.59 -7.90 -12.98
C ASN A 99 -8.48 -6.68 -12.76
N ASP A 100 -8.75 -5.96 -13.84
CA ASP A 100 -9.52 -4.73 -13.77
C ASP A 100 -11.02 -5.02 -13.64
N ASP A 101 -11.63 -4.46 -12.61
CA ASP A 101 -13.05 -4.51 -12.35
C ASP A 101 -13.54 -3.08 -12.17
N GLU A 102 -14.78 -2.80 -12.57
CA GLU A 102 -15.32 -1.43 -12.52
C GLU A 102 -15.39 -0.88 -11.10
N THR A 103 -15.63 -1.73 -10.12
CA THR A 103 -15.84 -1.32 -8.73
C THR A 103 -14.67 -1.68 -7.83
N ARG A 104 -14.20 -2.93 -7.92
CA ARG A 104 -13.20 -3.45 -7.00
C ARG A 104 -12.19 -4.32 -7.76
N PRO A 105 -11.19 -3.71 -8.42
CA PRO A 105 -10.15 -4.45 -9.10
C PRO A 105 -9.32 -5.30 -8.13
N LYS A 106 -8.68 -6.31 -8.68
CA LYS A 106 -7.83 -7.24 -7.93
C LYS A 106 -6.40 -7.11 -8.39
N LEU A 107 -5.49 -6.93 -7.45
CA LEU A 107 -4.05 -6.84 -7.71
C LEU A 107 -3.37 -8.00 -7.00
N ARG A 108 -2.67 -8.82 -7.76
CA ARG A 108 -1.89 -9.94 -7.22
C ARG A 108 -0.43 -9.54 -7.21
N MET A 109 0.17 -9.62 -6.03
CA MET A 109 1.55 -9.16 -5.82
C MET A 109 2.40 -10.16 -5.05
#